data_172f0caafba1ad00e2d5880d28d18bde
#
_entry.id   172f0caafba1ad00e2d5880d28d18bde
#
_cell.length_a   1.000
_cell.length_b   1.000
_cell.length_c   1.000
_cell.angle_alpha   90.00
_cell.angle_beta   90.00
_cell.angle_gamma   90.00
#
_symmetry.space_group_name_H-M   'P 1'
#
loop_
_entity.id
_entity.type
_entity.pdbx_description
1 polymer ?
#
loop_
_entity_poly.entity_id
_entity_poly.type
_entity_poly.pdbx_seq_one_letter_code
_entity_poly.pdbx_strand_id
1 'polypeptide(L)' 'MNIKLREEYIKLGQALKAAGLVESGVEAKEVIQDGLVEVNGEVDTRRGRKLYGGDVVTFDGEEI' A
#
# COMPACT_ATOMS: atom_id res chain seq x y z
N MET A 1 30.35 3.51 12.77
CA MET A 1 29.74 2.93 12.32
C MET A 1 28.75 3.31 11.61
N ASN A 2 28.41 3.07 10.98
CA ASN A 2 27.50 3.33 10.27
C ASN A 2 26.33 3.01 10.41
N ILE A 3 25.57 3.39 10.31
CA ILE A 3 24.48 3.18 10.36
C ILE A 3 23.88 2.95 9.32
N LYS A 4 23.52 2.13 9.14
CA LYS A 4 23.04 1.80 8.12
C LYS A 4 21.82 2.36 7.89
N LEU A 5 21.55 2.76 6.89
CA LEU A 5 20.37 3.18 6.56
C LEU A 5 19.48 2.09 6.40
N ARG A 6 18.42 2.10 7.07
CA ARG A 6 17.47 1.14 6.86
C ARG A 6 16.46 1.72 6.03
N GLU A 7 16.07 1.07 5.00
CA GLU A 7 14.96 1.49 4.26
C GLU A 7 13.74 0.99 4.95
N GLU A 8 12.90 1.89 5.38
CA GLU A 8 11.68 1.50 6.03
C GLU A 8 10.56 1.56 5.04
N TYR A 9 9.84 0.48 4.86
CA TYR A 9 8.75 0.43 3.93
C TYR A 9 7.62 -0.40 4.50
N ILE A 10 6.44 -0.25 3.89
CA ILE A 10 5.30 -1.10 4.21
C ILE A 10 4.78 -1.60 2.87
N LYS A 11 4.29 -2.82 2.85
CA LYS A 11 3.74 -3.35 1.61
C LYS A 11 2.34 -2.80 1.39
N LEU A 12 1.94 -2.69 0.13
CA LEU A 12 0.66 -2.07 -0.23
C LEU A 12 -0.51 -2.73 0.49
N GLY A 13 -0.55 -4.05 0.53
CA GLY A 13 -1.63 -4.75 1.24
C GLY A 13 -1.64 -4.44 2.71
N GLN A 14 -0.45 -4.31 3.30
CA GLN A 14 -0.36 -3.97 4.72
C GLN A 14 -0.81 -2.53 4.98
N ALA A 15 -0.53 -1.64 4.05
CA ALA A 15 -0.92 -0.25 4.22
C ALA A 15 -2.44 -0.10 4.24
N LEU A 16 -3.14 -0.82 3.35
CA LEU A 16 -4.59 -0.77 3.34
C LEU A 16 -5.19 -1.29 4.62
N LYS A 17 -4.59 -2.36 5.15
CA LYS A 17 -5.08 -2.94 6.38
C LYS A 17 -4.79 -2.04 7.56
N ALA A 18 -3.60 -1.46 7.61
CA ALA A 18 -3.21 -0.58 8.70
C ALA A 18 -4.07 0.68 8.73
N ALA A 19 -4.51 1.14 7.57
CA ALA A 19 -5.35 2.32 7.48
C ALA A 19 -6.82 2.02 7.77
N GLY A 20 -7.17 0.75 7.95
CA GLY A 20 -8.56 0.38 8.23
C GLY A 20 -9.45 0.37 7.01
N LEU A 21 -8.87 0.42 5.82
CA LEU A 21 -9.68 0.42 4.59
C LEU A 21 -10.11 -0.97 4.19
N VAL A 22 -9.39 -1.98 4.64
CA VAL A 22 -9.76 -3.38 4.46
C VAL A 22 -9.55 -4.09 5.79
N GLU A 23 -10.20 -5.22 5.98
CA GLU A 23 -10.16 -5.92 7.26
C GLU A 23 -9.18 -7.07 7.30
N SER A 24 -8.74 -7.55 6.15
CA SER A 24 -7.85 -8.70 6.12
C SER A 24 -6.93 -8.63 4.92
N GLY A 25 -5.90 -9.45 4.94
CA GLY A 25 -4.99 -9.54 3.81
C GLY A 25 -5.66 -10.09 2.56
N VAL A 26 -6.67 -10.94 2.73
CA VAL A 26 -7.42 -11.48 1.60
C VAL A 26 -8.19 -10.38 0.92
N GLU A 27 -8.87 -9.55 1.69
CA GLU A 27 -9.61 -8.43 1.12
C GLU A 27 -8.66 -7.46 0.44
N ALA A 28 -7.52 -7.17 1.06
CA ALA A 28 -6.52 -6.30 0.44
C ALA A 28 -6.08 -6.85 -0.90
N LYS A 29 -5.82 -8.16 -0.96
CA LYS A 29 -5.41 -8.78 -2.20
C LYS A 29 -6.46 -8.61 -3.29
N GLU A 30 -7.72 -8.80 -2.92
CA GLU A 30 -8.80 -8.72 -3.89
C GLU A 30 -8.94 -7.31 -4.47
N VAL A 31 -8.96 -6.30 -3.62
CA VAL A 31 -9.16 -4.94 -4.12
C VAL A 31 -7.96 -4.46 -4.93
N ILE A 32 -6.76 -4.89 -4.56
CA ILE A 32 -5.57 -4.51 -5.29
C ILE A 32 -5.58 -5.18 -6.68
N GLN A 33 -5.89 -6.46 -6.74
CA GLN A 33 -5.88 -7.17 -8.00
C GLN A 33 -7.01 -6.74 -8.93
N ASP A 34 -8.08 -6.21 -8.35
CA ASP A 34 -9.19 -5.70 -9.14
C ASP A 34 -8.93 -4.31 -9.71
N GLY A 35 -7.77 -3.72 -9.41
CA GLY A 35 -7.43 -2.42 -9.96
C GLY A 35 -8.09 -1.26 -9.24
N LEU A 36 -8.53 -1.47 -8.00
CA LEU A 36 -9.23 -0.45 -7.26
C LEU A 36 -8.31 0.44 -6.44
N VAL A 37 -7.02 0.13 -6.42
CA VAL A 37 -6.05 0.84 -5.59
C VAL A 37 -5.05 1.54 -6.48
N GLU A 38 -4.75 2.79 -6.17
CA GLU A 38 -3.76 3.57 -6.90
C GLU A 38 -2.64 3.95 -5.97
N VAL A 39 -1.44 3.98 -6.52
CA VAL A 39 -0.27 4.46 -5.80
C VAL A 39 0.30 5.62 -6.60
N ASN A 40 0.37 6.79 -5.98
CA ASN A 40 0.87 8.00 -6.62
C ASN A 40 0.11 8.29 -7.92
N GLY A 41 -1.19 8.03 -7.92
CA GLY A 41 -2.07 8.33 -9.05
C GLY A 41 -2.14 7.27 -10.12
N GLU A 42 -1.47 6.13 -9.93
CA GLU A 42 -1.50 5.05 -10.92
C GLU A 42 -1.99 3.77 -10.30
N VAL A 43 -2.84 3.06 -11.02
CA VAL A 43 -3.35 1.78 -10.54
C VAL A 43 -2.19 0.81 -10.36
N ASP A 44 -2.15 0.13 -9.23
CA ASP A 44 -1.13 -0.86 -8.97
C ASP A 44 -1.83 -2.13 -8.49
N THR A 45 -1.57 -3.24 -9.18
CA THR A 45 -2.20 -4.50 -8.85
C THR A 45 -1.28 -5.43 -8.08
N ARG A 46 -0.17 -4.92 -7.57
CA ARG A 46 0.79 -5.74 -6.85
C ARG A 46 0.61 -5.56 -5.35
N ARG A 47 0.11 -6.60 -4.70
CA ARG A 47 -0.10 -6.54 -3.25
C ARG A 47 1.21 -6.31 -2.50
N GLY A 48 2.28 -6.85 -3.03
CA GLY A 48 3.57 -6.76 -2.40
C GLY A 48 4.38 -5.53 -2.74
N ARG A 49 3.77 -4.54 -3.41
CA ARG A 49 4.51 -3.33 -3.73
C ARG A 49 4.99 -2.66 -2.46
N LYS A 50 6.26 -2.28 -2.43
CA LYS A 50 6.82 -1.59 -1.28
C LYS A 50 6.51 -0.12 -1.37
N LEU A 51 6.04 0.43 -0.26
CA LEU A 51 5.72 1.84 -0.16
C LEU A 51 6.68 2.50 0.80
N TYR A 52 7.14 3.67 0.45
CA TYR A 52 8.08 4.42 1.27
C TYR A 52 7.46 5.76 1.67
N GLY A 53 8.13 6.48 2.52
CA GLY A 53 7.63 7.77 2.93
C GLY A 53 7.41 8.66 1.73
N GLY A 54 6.29 9.35 1.70
CA GLY A 54 5.93 10.21 0.58
C GLY A 54 5.05 9.56 -0.46
N ASP A 55 4.94 8.22 -0.45
CA ASP A 55 4.03 7.57 -1.39
C ASP A 55 2.59 7.79 -0.94
N VAL A 56 1.71 8.02 -1.91
CA VAL A 56 0.29 8.26 -1.63
C VAL A 56 -0.50 7.11 -2.22
N VAL A 57 -1.32 6.49 -1.38
CA VAL A 57 -2.18 5.40 -1.80
C VAL A 57 -3.62 5.89 -1.78
N THR A 58 -4.35 5.61 -2.84
CA THR A 58 -5.76 6.01 -2.94
C THR A 58 -6.60 4.77 -3.15
N PHE A 59 -7.63 4.63 -2.36
CA PHE A 59 -8.57 3.53 -2.47
C PHE A 59 -9.96 4.04 -2.08
N ASP A 60 -10.90 3.83 -2.97
CA ASP A 60 -12.31 4.20 -2.73
C ASP A 60 -12.44 5.67 -2.35
N GLY A 61 -11.64 6.51 -3.00
CA GLY A 61 -11.69 7.95 -2.77
C GLY A 61 -10.92 8.43 -1.56
N GLU A 62 -10.25 7.53 -0.83
CA GLU A 62 -9.50 7.91 0.35
C GLU A 62 -8.01 7.80 0.10
N GLU A 63 -7.28 8.79 0.55
CA GLU A 63 -5.83 8.81 0.40
C GLU A 63 -5.18 8.56 1.74
N ILE A 64 -4.12 7.80 1.72
CA ILE A 64 -3.33 7.52 2.92
C ILE A 64 -1.85 7.68 2.65
#